data_1fd89af5918c49a263c1811da473c79f
#
_entry.id   1fd89af5918c49a263c1811da473c79f
#
_cell.length_a   1.000
_cell.length_b   1.000
_cell.length_c   1.000
_cell.angle_alpha   90.00
_cell.angle_beta   90.00
_cell.angle_gamma   90.00
#
_symmetry.space_group_name_H-M   'P 1'
#
loop_
_entity.id
_entity.type
_entity.pdbx_description
1 polymer ?
#
loop_
_entity_poly.entity_id
_entity_poly.type
_entity_poly.pdbx_seq_one_letter_code
_entity_poly.pdbx_strand_id
1 'polypeptide(L)'
;MSKRILRNIEKDGVDRRGFLECMAWAGTGLIWTVTGGLPSSKLLGQTKSAGSGAGFTFAQISDTHIGFNKPANPDVTATLQVAIDRINSLPQQPDFLIHTGDLTHVSKAAEFDGLDQALKSLRQKQIFYVPGEHDTSVDDGKEYLARFGKGTKGTGWYSFDHKGVHFAGLVNVMQLEGMGKLGAEQLAWLKQDLAAVPASTPVVVFAHIPLWSVYPEWGWGTADSEEALTLLRRFGSVTVLNGHIHQTMQKVEGHVTFHTAMSTAFPQPAPGSAPSPGPMKVPAEQLRSVLGVAEVSFVPGSHSLAVVDSSLAAGADGK
;
A
#
# COMPACT_ATOMS: atom_id res chain seq x y z
N MET A 1 15.52 34.93 -5.58
CA MET A 1 14.26 35.16 -4.83
C MET A 1 14.25 34.61 -3.40
N SER A 2 15.35 34.08 -2.92
CA SER A 2 15.43 33.42 -1.58
C SER A 2 15.78 34.34 -0.39
N LYS A 3 16.07 35.60 -0.60
CA LYS A 3 16.57 36.46 0.48
C LYS A 3 15.51 37.17 1.35
N ARG A 4 14.22 37.08 1.00
CA ARG A 4 13.15 37.75 1.78
C ARG A 4 12.58 36.94 2.94
N ILE A 5 12.63 35.60 2.85
CA ILE A 5 12.03 34.72 3.86
C ILE A 5 12.86 34.66 5.16
N LEU A 6 14.19 34.80 5.06
CA LEU A 6 15.09 34.69 6.21
C LEU A 6 15.21 35.96 7.07
N ARG A 7 14.63 37.10 6.66
CA ARG A 7 14.81 38.37 7.39
C ARG A 7 13.81 38.66 8.50
N ASN A 8 12.71 37.89 8.57
CA ASN A 8 11.63 38.14 9.59
C ASN A 8 11.65 37.20 10.78
N ILE A 9 12.59 36.25 10.84
CA ILE A 9 12.68 35.30 11.98
C ILE A 9 13.13 36.00 13.27
N GLU A 10 13.75 37.18 13.19
CA GLU A 10 14.26 37.94 14.38
C GLU A 10 13.25 38.94 14.97
N LYS A 11 12.06 39.12 14.39
CA LYS A 11 11.03 39.99 14.90
C LYS A 11 9.67 39.30 14.93
N ASP A 12 9.39 38.69 16.08
CA ASP A 12 8.05 38.31 16.52
C ASP A 12 7.07 37.72 15.50
N GLY A 13 7.29 36.49 15.10
CA GLY A 13 6.24 35.72 14.48
C GLY A 13 6.37 35.58 12.95
N VAL A 14 5.96 34.45 12.51
CA VAL A 14 5.83 34.09 11.09
C VAL A 14 5.05 35.17 10.38
N ASP A 15 5.64 35.82 9.37
CA ASP A 15 4.91 36.68 8.45
C ASP A 15 3.74 35.88 7.84
N ARG A 16 2.54 36.19 8.27
CA ARG A 16 1.31 35.48 7.89
C ARG A 16 1.13 35.46 6.36
N ARG A 17 1.59 36.48 5.65
CA ARG A 17 1.48 36.54 4.20
C ARG A 17 2.51 35.67 3.53
N GLY A 18 3.75 35.66 3.97
CA GLY A 18 4.80 34.76 3.48
C GLY A 18 4.53 33.29 3.81
N PHE A 19 3.91 33.03 4.97
CA PHE A 19 3.44 31.70 5.34
C PHE A 19 2.31 31.23 4.41
N LEU A 20 1.32 32.07 4.12
CA LEU A 20 0.22 31.75 3.20
C LEU A 20 0.71 31.64 1.75
N GLU A 21 1.67 32.45 1.33
CA GLU A 21 2.30 32.31 0.00
C GLU A 21 3.12 31.02 -0.11
N CYS A 22 3.84 30.62 0.95
CA CYS A 22 4.54 29.35 1.02
C CYS A 22 3.58 28.15 1.02
N MET A 23 2.45 28.27 1.70
CA MET A 23 1.38 27.25 1.73
C MET A 23 0.65 27.15 0.38
N ALA A 24 0.42 28.26 -0.30
CA ALA A 24 -0.13 28.28 -1.67
C ALA A 24 0.84 27.64 -2.69
N TRP A 25 2.15 27.77 -2.45
CA TRP A 25 3.19 27.13 -3.27
C TRP A 25 3.34 25.64 -3.02
N ALA A 26 3.08 25.19 -1.78
CA ALA A 26 3.11 23.76 -1.41
C ALA A 26 1.82 23.01 -1.77
N GLY A 27 0.79 23.71 -2.30
CA GLY A 27 -0.44 23.09 -2.84
C GLY A 27 -1.40 22.49 -1.82
N THR A 28 -1.06 22.48 -0.51
CA THR A 28 -1.93 21.95 0.54
C THR A 28 -1.75 22.71 1.84
N GLY A 29 -2.72 23.55 2.20
CA GLY A 29 -2.81 24.15 3.52
C GLY A 29 -3.79 23.39 4.40
N LEU A 30 -3.30 22.76 5.46
CA LEU A 30 -4.13 22.27 6.55
C LEU A 30 -4.26 23.38 7.60
N ILE A 31 -5.46 23.93 7.80
CA ILE A 31 -5.74 24.78 8.95
C ILE A 31 -6.29 23.92 10.08
N TRP A 32 -5.58 23.94 11.19
CA TRP A 32 -6.06 23.42 12.46
C TRP A 32 -6.82 24.50 13.19
N THR A 33 -8.09 24.27 13.48
CA THR A 33 -8.88 25.12 14.36
C THR A 33 -9.23 24.34 15.63
N VAL A 34 -9.06 24.98 16.78
CA VAL A 34 -9.52 24.43 18.06
C VAL A 34 -10.81 25.12 18.41
N THR A 35 -11.94 24.44 18.34
CA THR A 35 -13.23 24.94 18.76
C THR A 35 -13.76 24.03 19.87
N GLY A 36 -13.98 24.58 21.07
CA GLY A 36 -14.48 23.78 22.20
C GLY A 36 -13.48 22.74 22.75
N GLY A 37 -12.16 22.94 22.58
CA GLY A 37 -11.14 22.04 23.10
C GLY A 37 -10.83 20.83 22.21
N LEU A 38 -11.51 20.67 21.07
CA LEU A 38 -11.24 19.61 20.11
C LEU A 38 -10.53 20.15 18.87
N PRO A 39 -9.40 19.58 18.46
CA PRO A 39 -8.73 19.95 17.22
C PRO A 39 -9.57 19.49 16.03
N SER A 40 -9.90 20.41 15.12
CA SER A 40 -10.48 20.11 13.82
C SER A 40 -9.62 20.65 12.71
N SER A 41 -9.45 19.89 11.63
CA SER A 41 -8.69 20.31 10.46
C SER A 41 -9.63 20.58 9.30
N LYS A 42 -9.42 21.71 8.59
CA LYS A 42 -10.04 21.99 7.30
C LYS A 42 -8.97 22.16 6.25
N LEU A 43 -9.13 21.46 5.14
CA LEU A 43 -8.30 21.64 3.95
C LEU A 43 -8.61 23.01 3.32
N LEU A 44 -7.64 23.92 3.29
CA LEU A 44 -7.72 25.17 2.55
C LEU A 44 -7.08 24.97 1.18
N GLY A 45 -7.86 25.14 0.15
CA GLY A 45 -7.34 25.14 -1.22
C GLY A 45 -8.06 24.23 -2.19
N GLN A 46 -9.36 24.01 -2.03
CA GLN A 46 -10.15 23.59 -3.19
C GLN A 46 -10.32 24.78 -4.15
N THR A 47 -9.25 25.18 -4.84
CA THR A 47 -9.44 25.77 -6.15
C THR A 47 -9.99 24.63 -7.01
N LYS A 48 -11.18 24.82 -7.57
CA LYS A 48 -11.72 23.95 -8.61
C LYS A 48 -10.69 23.89 -9.74
N SER A 49 -9.79 22.90 -9.65
CA SER A 49 -8.93 22.51 -10.76
C SER A 49 -9.86 21.93 -11.81
N ALA A 50 -9.81 22.49 -13.00
CA ALA A 50 -10.55 22.02 -14.17
C ALA A 50 -9.93 20.71 -14.68
N GLY A 51 -10.09 19.63 -13.89
CA GLY A 51 -9.82 18.26 -14.28
C GLY A 51 -11.10 17.47 -14.05
N SER A 52 -11.80 17.10 -15.10
CA SER A 52 -13.13 16.47 -15.10
C SER A 52 -13.13 14.99 -14.67
N GLY A 53 -12.23 14.55 -13.80
CA GLY A 53 -12.23 13.22 -13.23
C GLY A 53 -12.82 13.22 -11.82
N ALA A 54 -13.80 12.36 -11.55
CA ALA A 54 -14.22 12.09 -10.19
C ALA A 54 -13.08 11.39 -9.44
N GLY A 55 -12.80 11.78 -8.18
CA GLY A 55 -11.92 11.04 -7.31
C GLY A 55 -12.43 9.60 -7.08
N PHE A 56 -11.57 8.73 -6.63
CA PHE A 56 -11.94 7.34 -6.32
C PHE A 56 -11.18 6.84 -5.09
N THR A 57 -11.67 5.75 -4.52
CA THR A 57 -11.00 5.01 -3.46
C THR A 57 -10.80 3.57 -3.86
N PHE A 58 -9.77 2.94 -3.34
CA PHE A 58 -9.60 1.50 -3.37
C PHE A 58 -9.10 1.02 -2.01
N ALA A 59 -9.28 -0.26 -1.72
CA ALA A 59 -8.77 -0.84 -0.49
C ALA A 59 -7.54 -1.70 -0.77
N GLN A 60 -6.59 -1.72 0.16
CA GLN A 60 -5.48 -2.66 0.17
C GLN A 60 -5.65 -3.63 1.33
N ILE A 61 -5.53 -4.92 1.03
CA ILE A 61 -5.33 -6.01 1.98
C ILE A 61 -4.02 -6.71 1.64
N SER A 62 -3.42 -7.35 2.63
CA SER A 62 -2.14 -8.03 2.45
C SER A 62 -1.99 -9.19 3.43
N ASP A 63 -1.17 -10.15 3.05
CA ASP A 63 -0.66 -11.17 3.97
C ASP A 63 -1.80 -11.90 4.69
N THR A 64 -2.73 -12.47 3.93
CA THR A 64 -3.88 -13.19 4.47
C THR A 64 -3.50 -14.59 4.97
N HIS A 65 -2.42 -15.17 4.44
CA HIS A 65 -1.84 -16.44 4.85
C HIS A 65 -2.87 -17.54 5.11
N ILE A 66 -3.86 -17.69 4.24
CA ILE A 66 -4.86 -18.75 4.39
C ILE A 66 -4.16 -20.11 4.50
N GLY A 67 -4.51 -20.89 5.53
CA GLY A 67 -3.82 -22.13 5.89
C GLY A 67 -2.94 -22.03 7.12
N PHE A 68 -2.55 -20.83 7.56
CA PHE A 68 -1.86 -20.62 8.81
C PHE A 68 -2.79 -20.88 10.01
N ASN A 69 -2.29 -21.66 11.02
CA ASN A 69 -3.08 -22.05 12.19
C ASN A 69 -2.21 -22.21 13.45
N LYS A 70 -1.15 -21.40 13.58
CA LYS A 70 -0.22 -21.49 14.71
C LYS A 70 -0.55 -20.46 15.81
N PRO A 71 0.13 -20.50 16.98
CA PRO A 71 -0.22 -19.68 18.15
C PRO A 71 -0.23 -18.16 17.95
N ALA A 72 0.38 -17.62 16.89
CA ALA A 72 0.31 -16.20 16.57
C ALA A 72 -1.10 -15.78 16.11
N ASN A 73 -1.78 -16.64 15.37
CA ASN A 73 -3.21 -16.55 15.04
C ASN A 73 -3.74 -17.96 14.68
N PRO A 74 -4.53 -18.59 15.52
CA PRO A 74 -5.04 -19.93 15.24
C PRO A 74 -6.14 -19.97 14.17
N ASP A 75 -6.71 -18.81 13.78
CA ASP A 75 -7.78 -18.70 12.79
C ASP A 75 -7.65 -17.41 11.95
N VAL A 76 -6.80 -17.49 10.93
CA VAL A 76 -6.60 -16.38 9.99
C VAL A 76 -7.83 -16.12 9.11
N THR A 77 -8.69 -17.12 8.92
CA THR A 77 -9.94 -16.94 8.17
C THR A 77 -10.89 -16.04 8.92
N ALA A 78 -11.00 -16.20 10.23
CA ALA A 78 -11.83 -15.33 11.07
C ALA A 78 -11.30 -13.87 11.07
N THR A 79 -10.00 -13.66 11.11
CA THR A 79 -9.46 -12.28 11.04
C THR A 79 -9.59 -11.67 9.64
N LEU A 80 -9.47 -12.45 8.57
CA LEU A 80 -9.78 -12.01 7.21
C LEU A 80 -11.27 -11.63 7.08
N GLN A 81 -12.20 -12.39 7.70
CA GLN A 81 -13.62 -12.02 7.68
C GLN A 81 -13.86 -10.66 8.34
N VAL A 82 -13.19 -10.37 9.46
CA VAL A 82 -13.26 -9.04 10.09
C VAL A 82 -12.73 -7.93 9.17
N ALA A 83 -11.65 -8.18 8.43
CA ALA A 83 -11.12 -7.24 7.43
C ALA A 83 -12.15 -6.99 6.31
N ILE A 84 -12.77 -8.04 5.81
CA ILE A 84 -13.83 -7.97 4.79
C ILE A 84 -15.04 -7.17 5.30
N ASP A 85 -15.51 -7.45 6.51
CA ASP A 85 -16.64 -6.75 7.12
C ASP A 85 -16.33 -5.25 7.28
N ARG A 86 -15.08 -4.92 7.66
CA ARG A 86 -14.64 -3.53 7.75
C ARG A 86 -14.67 -2.84 6.39
N ILE A 87 -14.13 -3.46 5.34
CA ILE A 87 -14.17 -2.92 3.98
C ILE A 87 -15.64 -2.76 3.52
N ASN A 88 -16.47 -3.75 3.76
CA ASN A 88 -17.89 -3.70 3.42
C ASN A 88 -18.66 -2.59 4.17
N SER A 89 -18.18 -2.16 5.33
CA SER A 89 -18.80 -1.12 6.15
C SER A 89 -18.32 0.30 5.82
N LEU A 90 -17.34 0.44 4.93
CA LEU A 90 -16.84 1.77 4.52
C LEU A 90 -17.99 2.64 3.99
N PRO A 91 -18.07 3.92 4.40
CA PRO A 91 -19.11 4.84 3.93
C PRO A 91 -19.12 5.00 2.41
N GLN A 92 -17.93 5.04 1.82
CA GLN A 92 -17.72 4.99 0.38
C GLN A 92 -17.13 3.63 0.03
N GLN A 93 -17.84 2.85 -0.78
CA GLN A 93 -17.32 1.56 -1.22
C GLN A 93 -16.13 1.78 -2.16
N PRO A 94 -15.03 1.01 -2.01
CA PRO A 94 -13.88 1.12 -2.90
C PRO A 94 -14.24 0.69 -4.32
N ASP A 95 -13.64 1.33 -5.32
CA ASP A 95 -13.83 0.97 -6.72
C ASP A 95 -13.28 -0.44 -7.04
N PHE A 96 -12.23 -0.85 -6.31
CA PHE A 96 -11.60 -2.18 -6.39
C PHE A 96 -10.75 -2.44 -5.13
N LEU A 97 -10.22 -3.65 -5.02
CA LEU A 97 -9.22 -4.01 -4.01
C LEU A 97 -7.87 -4.33 -4.69
N ILE A 98 -6.79 -4.10 -3.95
CA ILE A 98 -5.46 -4.66 -4.24
C ILE A 98 -5.09 -5.61 -3.11
N HIS A 99 -4.66 -6.82 -3.46
CA HIS A 99 -4.04 -7.76 -2.53
C HIS A 99 -2.55 -7.82 -2.81
N THR A 100 -1.74 -7.39 -1.85
CA THR A 100 -0.29 -7.24 -2.03
C THR A 100 0.52 -8.49 -1.65
N GLY A 101 -0.05 -9.69 -1.86
CA GLY A 101 0.67 -10.97 -1.77
C GLY A 101 0.51 -11.69 -0.45
N ASP A 102 1.10 -12.89 -0.39
CA ASP A 102 0.94 -13.86 0.69
C ASP A 102 -0.53 -14.19 0.95
N LEU A 103 -1.21 -14.57 -0.14
CA LEU A 103 -2.61 -14.97 -0.16
C LEU A 103 -2.79 -16.23 0.68
N THR A 104 -1.88 -17.18 0.49
CA THR A 104 -1.85 -18.50 1.11
C THR A 104 -0.63 -18.64 2.03
N HIS A 105 -0.59 -19.70 2.84
CA HIS A 105 0.56 -19.92 3.71
C HIS A 105 1.61 -20.86 3.10
N VAL A 106 1.20 -21.81 2.29
CA VAL A 106 2.11 -22.77 1.63
C VAL A 106 1.65 -23.14 0.21
N SER A 107 1.04 -22.24 -0.52
CA SER A 107 0.58 -22.33 -1.92
C SER A 107 -0.18 -23.63 -2.28
N LYS A 108 -0.92 -24.23 -1.34
CA LYS A 108 -1.78 -25.39 -1.65
C LYS A 108 -3.07 -24.96 -2.32
N ALA A 109 -3.55 -25.74 -3.29
CA ALA A 109 -4.83 -25.49 -3.96
C ALA A 109 -5.99 -25.25 -2.97
N ALA A 110 -6.08 -26.04 -1.90
CA ALA A 110 -7.11 -25.88 -0.87
C ALA A 110 -7.02 -24.55 -0.09
N GLU A 111 -5.83 -23.96 0.03
CA GLU A 111 -5.64 -22.65 0.68
C GLU A 111 -6.15 -21.54 -0.24
N PHE A 112 -5.87 -21.62 -1.55
CA PHE A 112 -6.46 -20.72 -2.54
C PHE A 112 -7.98 -20.85 -2.61
N ASP A 113 -8.53 -22.08 -2.55
CA ASP A 113 -9.98 -22.31 -2.49
C ASP A 113 -10.59 -21.65 -1.24
N GLY A 114 -9.90 -21.74 -0.09
CA GLY A 114 -10.31 -21.10 1.16
C GLY A 114 -10.32 -19.58 1.04
N LEU A 115 -9.31 -18.99 0.41
CA LEU A 115 -9.27 -17.56 0.12
C LEU A 115 -10.44 -17.15 -0.78
N ASP A 116 -10.63 -17.84 -1.91
CA ASP A 116 -11.72 -17.55 -2.83
C ASP A 116 -13.08 -17.62 -2.15
N GLN A 117 -13.28 -18.60 -1.23
CA GLN A 117 -14.49 -18.72 -0.45
C GLN A 117 -14.69 -17.54 0.51
N ALA A 118 -13.65 -17.10 1.22
CA ALA A 118 -13.72 -15.97 2.14
C ALA A 118 -14.05 -14.67 1.38
N LEU A 119 -13.38 -14.42 0.25
CA LEU A 119 -13.56 -13.22 -0.56
C LEU A 119 -14.94 -13.12 -1.23
N LYS A 120 -15.74 -14.20 -1.29
CA LYS A 120 -17.14 -14.13 -1.78
C LYS A 120 -18.01 -13.18 -0.96
N SER A 121 -17.68 -12.95 0.31
CA SER A 121 -18.42 -12.04 1.19
C SER A 121 -18.08 -10.56 0.97
N LEU A 122 -17.03 -10.22 0.21
CA LEU A 122 -16.79 -8.85 -0.24
C LEU A 122 -17.90 -8.35 -1.15
N ARG A 123 -18.32 -7.11 -0.94
CA ARG A 123 -19.27 -6.42 -1.85
C ARG A 123 -18.60 -6.06 -3.17
N GLN A 124 -17.39 -5.50 -3.10
CA GLN A 124 -16.57 -5.20 -4.27
C GLN A 124 -15.95 -6.50 -4.81
N LYS A 125 -16.17 -6.79 -6.11
CA LYS A 125 -15.74 -8.04 -6.74
C LYS A 125 -14.47 -7.91 -7.56
N GLN A 126 -14.05 -6.68 -7.90
CA GLN A 126 -12.81 -6.47 -8.64
C GLN A 126 -11.64 -6.43 -7.68
N ILE A 127 -10.76 -7.40 -7.79
CA ILE A 127 -9.55 -7.50 -6.97
C ILE A 127 -8.36 -7.70 -7.90
N PHE A 128 -7.32 -6.91 -7.67
CA PHE A 128 -6.03 -7.03 -8.33
C PHE A 128 -5.05 -7.69 -7.37
N TYR A 129 -4.28 -8.66 -7.88
CA TYR A 129 -3.39 -9.47 -7.06
C TYR A 129 -1.95 -9.36 -7.53
N VAL A 130 -1.00 -9.44 -6.61
CA VAL A 130 0.39 -9.88 -6.86
C VAL A 130 0.70 -11.00 -5.90
N PRO A 131 1.55 -11.99 -6.26
CA PRO A 131 1.91 -13.06 -5.35
C PRO A 131 2.88 -12.60 -4.27
N GLY A 132 2.84 -13.23 -3.11
CA GLY A 132 3.92 -13.27 -2.14
C GLY A 132 4.75 -14.54 -2.29
N GLU A 133 5.84 -14.66 -1.51
CA GLU A 133 6.71 -15.84 -1.55
C GLU A 133 6.00 -17.12 -1.09
N HIS A 134 5.03 -16.97 -0.18
CA HIS A 134 4.20 -18.07 0.28
C HIS A 134 3.26 -18.62 -0.79
N ASP A 135 2.93 -17.83 -1.82
CA ASP A 135 2.07 -18.23 -2.92
C ASP A 135 2.82 -18.98 -4.03
N THR A 136 4.15 -18.98 -3.98
CA THR A 136 5.01 -19.56 -5.01
C THR A 136 5.86 -20.73 -4.49
N SER A 137 5.79 -21.04 -3.21
CA SER A 137 6.74 -21.89 -2.49
C SER A 137 6.72 -23.36 -2.88
N VAL A 138 5.60 -23.90 -3.39
CA VAL A 138 5.48 -25.35 -3.68
C VAL A 138 5.71 -25.67 -5.15
N ASP A 139 5.28 -24.79 -6.07
CA ASP A 139 5.19 -25.11 -7.50
C ASP A 139 5.72 -23.99 -8.41
N ASP A 140 6.56 -23.08 -7.87
CA ASP A 140 7.05 -21.91 -8.57
C ASP A 140 5.93 -20.99 -9.08
N GLY A 141 4.82 -20.90 -8.34
CA GLY A 141 3.68 -20.02 -8.62
C GLY A 141 2.74 -20.50 -9.73
N LYS A 142 2.81 -21.78 -10.13
CA LYS A 142 1.93 -22.31 -11.18
C LYS A 142 0.46 -22.27 -10.78
N GLU A 143 0.12 -22.67 -9.54
CA GLU A 143 -1.24 -22.61 -9.03
C GLU A 143 -1.74 -21.17 -8.94
N TYR A 144 -0.90 -20.25 -8.46
CA TYR A 144 -1.20 -18.82 -8.45
C TYR A 144 -1.51 -18.32 -9.87
N LEU A 145 -0.65 -18.60 -10.86
CA LEU A 145 -0.84 -18.16 -12.24
C LEU A 145 -2.07 -18.79 -12.90
N ALA A 146 -2.39 -20.05 -12.58
CA ALA A 146 -3.59 -20.70 -13.09
C ALA A 146 -4.88 -19.97 -12.65
N ARG A 147 -4.88 -19.37 -11.46
CA ARG A 147 -6.03 -18.66 -10.88
C ARG A 147 -6.06 -17.18 -11.22
N PHE A 148 -4.92 -16.49 -11.06
CA PHE A 148 -4.83 -15.03 -11.12
C PHE A 148 -3.99 -14.50 -12.29
N GLY A 149 -3.31 -15.39 -13.04
CA GLY A 149 -2.41 -15.01 -14.14
C GLY A 149 -3.09 -14.60 -15.44
N LYS A 150 -4.42 -14.68 -15.54
CA LYS A 150 -5.12 -14.32 -16.78
C LYS A 150 -4.91 -12.83 -17.12
N GLY A 151 -4.31 -12.57 -18.29
CA GLY A 151 -4.03 -11.20 -18.74
C GLY A 151 -2.72 -10.61 -18.23
N THR A 152 -2.01 -11.32 -17.37
CA THR A 152 -0.69 -10.92 -16.88
C THR A 152 0.42 -11.34 -17.85
N LYS A 153 1.66 -10.93 -17.56
CA LYS A 153 2.87 -11.26 -18.32
C LYS A 153 3.89 -11.96 -17.42
N GLY A 154 4.80 -12.73 -18.03
CA GLY A 154 5.87 -13.42 -17.32
C GLY A 154 5.35 -14.24 -16.14
N THR A 155 5.84 -13.95 -14.94
CA THR A 155 5.43 -14.59 -13.68
C THR A 155 4.27 -13.91 -12.98
N GLY A 156 3.49 -13.06 -13.68
CA GLY A 156 2.26 -12.48 -13.14
C GLY A 156 2.24 -10.96 -13.05
N TRP A 157 3.21 -10.23 -13.63
CA TRP A 157 3.18 -8.76 -13.64
C TRP A 157 2.24 -8.21 -14.72
N TYR A 158 1.70 -7.01 -14.47
CA TYR A 158 0.75 -6.35 -15.36
C TYR A 158 0.59 -4.86 -15.01
N SER A 159 -0.11 -4.14 -15.88
CA SER A 159 -0.54 -2.76 -15.63
C SER A 159 -1.97 -2.54 -16.08
N PHE A 160 -2.59 -1.50 -15.52
CA PHE A 160 -3.91 -1.02 -15.92
C PHE A 160 -4.06 0.46 -15.58
N ASP A 161 -5.01 1.12 -16.23
CA ASP A 161 -5.38 2.50 -15.93
C ASP A 161 -6.75 2.57 -15.26
N HIS A 162 -6.87 3.43 -14.25
CA HIS A 162 -8.15 3.70 -13.61
C HIS A 162 -8.31 5.18 -13.30
N LYS A 163 -9.31 5.82 -13.88
CA LYS A 163 -9.68 7.22 -13.66
C LYS A 163 -8.49 8.20 -13.68
N GLY A 164 -7.57 8.00 -14.62
CA GLY A 164 -6.42 8.88 -14.85
C GLY A 164 -5.21 8.59 -13.96
N VAL A 165 -5.18 7.48 -13.25
CA VAL A 165 -4.04 6.94 -12.51
C VAL A 165 -3.56 5.66 -13.20
N HIS A 166 -2.25 5.53 -13.38
CA HIS A 166 -1.63 4.33 -13.92
C HIS A 166 -1.19 3.40 -12.80
N PHE A 167 -1.53 2.11 -12.91
CA PHE A 167 -1.23 1.07 -11.93
C PHE A 167 -0.32 0.02 -12.52
N ALA A 168 0.74 -0.38 -11.80
CA ALA A 168 1.65 -1.45 -12.16
C ALA A 168 1.81 -2.46 -11.01
N GLY A 169 1.32 -3.68 -11.22
CA GLY A 169 1.53 -4.81 -10.32
C GLY A 169 2.79 -5.55 -10.71
N LEU A 170 3.77 -5.60 -9.80
CA LEU A 170 5.07 -6.20 -10.00
C LEU A 170 5.23 -7.47 -9.16
N VAL A 171 6.00 -8.43 -9.66
CA VAL A 171 6.32 -9.69 -8.98
C VAL A 171 7.79 -9.69 -8.60
N ASN A 172 8.09 -9.81 -7.32
CA ASN A 172 9.47 -9.77 -6.81
C ASN A 172 9.79 -10.93 -5.85
N VAL A 173 9.02 -12.01 -5.93
CA VAL A 173 9.08 -13.15 -4.99
C VAL A 173 9.53 -14.46 -5.65
N MET A 174 9.86 -14.43 -6.95
CA MET A 174 10.27 -15.65 -7.64
C MET A 174 11.71 -15.99 -7.35
N GLN A 175 11.98 -17.27 -7.02
CA GLN A 175 13.33 -17.82 -6.79
C GLN A 175 14.14 -16.99 -5.78
N LEU A 176 13.54 -16.74 -4.59
CA LEU A 176 14.16 -15.91 -3.56
C LEU A 176 15.45 -16.53 -3.01
N GLU A 177 16.52 -15.75 -3.05
CA GLU A 177 17.80 -16.01 -2.39
C GLU A 177 18.06 -14.98 -1.27
N GLY A 178 17.01 -14.62 -0.51
CA GLY A 178 17.04 -13.57 0.51
C GLY A 178 16.12 -12.43 0.15
N MET A 179 16.65 -11.32 -0.39
CA MET A 179 15.83 -10.16 -0.81
C MET A 179 15.00 -10.45 -2.06
N GLY A 180 13.89 -9.75 -2.20
CA GLY A 180 13.09 -9.76 -3.43
C GLY A 180 13.88 -9.35 -4.66
N LYS A 181 13.41 -9.75 -5.85
CA LYS A 181 14.03 -9.41 -7.12
C LYS A 181 12.98 -9.31 -8.22
N LEU A 182 13.03 -8.22 -8.99
CA LEU A 182 12.16 -8.01 -10.17
C LEU A 182 12.68 -8.76 -11.39
N GLY A 183 13.99 -8.72 -11.62
CA GLY A 183 14.64 -9.33 -12.75
C GLY A 183 14.58 -8.51 -14.04
N ALA A 184 15.52 -8.80 -14.96
CA ALA A 184 15.75 -7.98 -16.15
C ALA A 184 14.55 -7.96 -17.12
N GLU A 185 13.83 -9.08 -17.26
CA GLU A 185 12.66 -9.15 -18.16
C GLU A 185 11.53 -8.24 -17.70
N GLN A 186 11.18 -8.29 -16.42
CA GLN A 186 10.14 -7.43 -15.84
C GLN A 186 10.55 -5.96 -15.85
N LEU A 187 11.82 -5.64 -15.55
CA LEU A 187 12.33 -4.28 -15.63
C LEU A 187 12.29 -3.72 -17.05
N ALA A 188 12.62 -4.54 -18.05
CA ALA A 188 12.51 -4.16 -19.46
C ALA A 188 11.05 -3.92 -19.87
N TRP A 189 10.12 -4.77 -19.42
CA TRP A 189 8.68 -4.59 -19.59
C TRP A 189 8.20 -3.29 -18.92
N LEU A 190 8.55 -3.07 -17.65
CA LEU A 190 8.15 -1.87 -16.91
C LEU A 190 8.64 -0.59 -17.61
N LYS A 191 9.87 -0.59 -18.12
CA LYS A 191 10.40 0.52 -18.90
C LYS A 191 9.56 0.80 -20.14
N GLN A 192 9.14 -0.24 -20.86
CA GLN A 192 8.32 -0.11 -22.06
C GLN A 192 6.91 0.35 -21.72
N ASP A 193 6.30 -0.19 -20.68
CA ASP A 193 4.97 0.14 -20.19
C ASP A 193 4.89 1.63 -19.79
N LEU A 194 5.80 2.06 -18.93
CA LEU A 194 5.85 3.45 -18.48
C LEU A 194 6.17 4.43 -19.60
N ALA A 195 6.87 4.04 -20.67
CA ALA A 195 7.29 4.97 -21.74
C ALA A 195 6.12 5.71 -22.40
N ALA A 196 4.95 5.08 -22.47
CA ALA A 196 3.74 5.66 -23.03
C ALA A 196 2.95 6.55 -22.04
N VAL A 197 3.27 6.48 -20.74
CA VAL A 197 2.54 7.19 -19.69
C VAL A 197 3.09 8.61 -19.55
N PRO A 198 2.26 9.67 -19.63
CA PRO A 198 2.70 11.05 -19.41
C PRO A 198 3.31 11.25 -18.01
N ALA A 199 4.36 12.08 -17.89
CA ALA A 199 5.03 12.34 -16.61
C ALA A 199 4.11 13.01 -15.56
N SER A 200 3.01 13.64 -15.99
CA SER A 200 1.99 14.24 -15.13
C SER A 200 0.94 13.24 -14.62
N THR A 201 0.95 11.99 -15.13
CA THR A 201 0.04 10.95 -14.67
C THR A 201 0.52 10.41 -13.32
N PRO A 202 -0.32 10.38 -12.28
CA PRO A 202 0.02 9.68 -11.05
C PRO A 202 0.21 8.19 -11.32
N VAL A 203 1.22 7.59 -10.68
CA VAL A 203 1.53 6.16 -10.82
C VAL A 203 1.40 5.47 -9.48
N VAL A 204 0.73 4.34 -9.45
CA VAL A 204 0.71 3.42 -8.30
C VAL A 204 1.43 2.15 -8.69
N VAL A 205 2.48 1.81 -7.96
CA VAL A 205 3.18 0.53 -8.10
C VAL A 205 2.85 -0.33 -6.88
N PHE A 206 2.52 -1.58 -7.09
CA PHE A 206 2.31 -2.51 -5.99
C PHE A 206 3.05 -3.82 -6.24
N ALA A 207 3.70 -4.30 -5.18
CA ALA A 207 4.46 -5.55 -5.16
C ALA A 207 4.43 -6.10 -3.74
N HIS A 208 4.75 -7.38 -3.55
CA HIS A 208 4.72 -7.95 -2.22
C HIS A 208 5.86 -7.41 -1.34
N ILE A 209 7.10 -7.72 -1.67
CA ILE A 209 8.27 -7.29 -0.90
C ILE A 209 8.53 -5.79 -1.14
N PRO A 210 8.86 -4.99 -0.10
CA PRO A 210 9.13 -3.55 -0.24
C PRO A 210 10.14 -3.23 -1.34
N LEU A 211 9.83 -2.22 -2.16
CA LEU A 211 10.74 -1.70 -3.20
C LEU A 211 11.81 -0.75 -2.63
N TRP A 212 12.08 -0.81 -1.34
CA TRP A 212 13.23 -0.17 -0.70
C TRP A 212 13.80 -1.11 0.35
N SER A 213 15.05 -0.93 0.70
CA SER A 213 15.70 -1.73 1.72
C SER A 213 15.23 -1.30 3.12
N VAL A 214 14.37 -2.11 3.74
CA VAL A 214 13.89 -1.92 5.12
C VAL A 214 14.84 -2.59 6.10
N TYR A 215 15.08 -3.90 5.93
CA TYR A 215 15.97 -4.70 6.76
C TYR A 215 16.48 -5.90 5.97
N PRO A 216 17.64 -5.78 5.27
CA PRO A 216 18.14 -6.80 4.35
C PRO A 216 18.40 -8.15 4.99
N GLU A 217 18.82 -8.18 6.27
CA GLU A 217 19.11 -9.39 7.01
C GLU A 217 17.89 -10.32 7.15
N TRP A 218 16.69 -9.74 7.03
CA TRP A 218 15.43 -10.50 7.04
C TRP A 218 14.78 -10.61 5.65
N GLY A 219 15.48 -10.22 4.58
CA GLY A 219 14.93 -10.21 3.24
C GLY A 219 13.92 -9.07 3.00
N TRP A 220 13.84 -8.09 3.89
CA TRP A 220 12.90 -6.99 3.80
C TRP A 220 13.38 -5.89 2.86
N GLY A 221 13.28 -6.15 1.59
CA GLY A 221 13.65 -5.24 0.51
C GLY A 221 13.82 -5.96 -0.81
N THR A 222 13.90 -5.21 -1.90
CA THR A 222 14.08 -5.71 -3.27
C THR A 222 15.45 -5.29 -3.79
N ALA A 223 16.27 -6.26 -4.20
CA ALA A 223 17.70 -6.05 -4.50
C ALA A 223 17.94 -5.13 -5.72
N ASP A 224 17.09 -5.24 -6.73
CA ASP A 224 17.15 -4.45 -7.98
C ASP A 224 16.11 -3.33 -8.04
N SER A 225 15.57 -2.92 -6.90
CA SER A 225 14.55 -1.86 -6.80
C SER A 225 15.00 -0.51 -7.35
N GLU A 226 16.29 -0.16 -7.24
CA GLU A 226 16.81 1.12 -7.73
C GLU A 226 16.64 1.28 -9.25
N GLU A 227 16.69 0.16 -10.01
CA GLU A 227 16.44 0.19 -11.45
C GLU A 227 14.98 0.56 -11.73
N ALA A 228 14.02 -0.04 -11.03
CA ALA A 228 12.60 0.30 -11.15
C ALA A 228 12.33 1.74 -10.68
N LEU A 229 12.89 2.16 -9.54
CA LEU A 229 12.71 3.50 -9.00
C LEU A 229 13.28 4.57 -9.94
N THR A 230 14.38 4.28 -10.64
CA THR A 230 14.95 5.18 -11.66
C THR A 230 13.96 5.43 -12.80
N LEU A 231 13.18 4.41 -13.23
CA LEU A 231 12.14 4.58 -14.24
C LEU A 231 10.97 5.45 -13.74
N LEU A 232 10.71 5.42 -12.45
CA LEU A 232 9.60 6.14 -11.79
C LEU A 232 9.93 7.61 -11.47
N ARG A 233 11.21 8.00 -11.38
CA ARG A 233 11.63 9.36 -11.00
C ARG A 233 11.11 10.49 -11.89
N ARG A 234 10.71 10.20 -13.12
CA ARG A 234 10.18 11.21 -14.04
C ARG A 234 8.73 11.63 -13.76
N PHE A 235 8.01 10.84 -12.96
CA PHE A 235 6.62 11.12 -12.63
C PHE A 235 6.51 12.08 -11.44
N GLY A 236 5.57 13.01 -11.51
CA GLY A 236 5.33 13.99 -10.45
C GLY A 236 4.67 13.41 -9.18
N SER A 237 4.12 12.20 -9.26
CA SER A 237 3.49 11.50 -8.14
C SER A 237 3.60 10.00 -8.33
N VAL A 238 4.24 9.33 -7.39
CA VAL A 238 4.35 7.86 -7.36
C VAL A 238 4.00 7.36 -5.96
N THR A 239 3.12 6.38 -5.88
CA THR A 239 2.80 5.66 -4.64
C THR A 239 3.19 4.21 -4.80
N VAL A 240 4.00 3.68 -3.89
CA VAL A 240 4.43 2.28 -3.86
C VAL A 240 3.77 1.59 -2.67
N LEU A 241 2.99 0.54 -2.94
CA LEU A 241 2.26 -0.23 -1.94
C LEU A 241 2.85 -1.63 -1.82
N ASN A 242 3.16 -2.05 -0.60
CA ASN A 242 3.75 -3.35 -0.32
C ASN A 242 3.07 -4.05 0.87
N GLY A 243 3.34 -5.35 1.01
CA GLY A 243 3.03 -6.18 2.16
C GLY A 243 4.29 -6.69 2.84
N HIS A 244 4.38 -8.01 3.07
CA HIS A 244 5.53 -8.79 3.49
C HIS A 244 5.99 -8.57 4.94
N ILE A 245 6.05 -7.33 5.40
CA ILE A 245 6.60 -7.01 6.74
C ILE A 245 5.53 -6.94 7.83
N HIS A 246 4.27 -7.12 7.48
CA HIS A 246 3.11 -7.15 8.38
C HIS A 246 2.97 -5.93 9.30
N GLN A 247 3.57 -4.80 8.94
CA GLN A 247 3.57 -3.56 9.70
C GLN A 247 3.37 -2.37 8.77
N THR A 248 2.73 -1.33 9.25
CA THR A 248 2.72 -0.06 8.55
C THR A 248 4.07 0.63 8.69
N MET A 249 4.73 0.82 7.57
CA MET A 249 5.89 1.69 7.44
C MET A 249 5.69 2.65 6.28
N GLN A 250 6.14 3.87 6.45
CA GLN A 250 6.07 4.89 5.42
C GLN A 250 7.44 5.52 5.20
N LYS A 251 7.76 5.76 3.93
CA LYS A 251 8.94 6.51 3.51
C LYS A 251 8.54 7.45 2.39
N VAL A 252 9.10 8.64 2.36
CA VAL A 252 8.95 9.58 1.25
C VAL A 252 10.33 9.91 0.71
N GLU A 253 10.52 9.75 -0.59
CA GLU A 253 11.76 10.08 -1.29
C GLU A 253 11.44 10.82 -2.58
N GLY A 254 11.67 12.14 -2.57
CA GLY A 254 11.27 13.01 -3.67
C GLY A 254 9.75 12.96 -3.93
N HIS A 255 9.38 12.46 -5.10
CA HIS A 255 7.98 12.31 -5.52
C HIS A 255 7.42 10.90 -5.30
N VAL A 256 8.20 10.02 -4.66
CA VAL A 256 7.82 8.63 -4.38
C VAL A 256 7.45 8.50 -2.91
N THR A 257 6.24 8.04 -2.66
CA THR A 257 5.76 7.65 -1.33
C THR A 257 5.66 6.14 -1.26
N PHE A 258 6.33 5.53 -0.28
CA PHE A 258 6.28 4.10 0.00
C PHE A 258 5.40 3.85 1.21
N HIS A 259 4.60 2.80 1.15
CA HIS A 259 3.72 2.37 2.22
C HIS A 259 3.67 0.85 2.26
N THR A 260 3.84 0.27 3.45
CA THR A 260 3.62 -1.16 3.70
C THR A 260 2.35 -1.35 4.51
N ALA A 261 1.58 -2.38 4.17
CA ALA A 261 0.33 -2.70 4.84
C ALA A 261 0.55 -3.56 6.10
N MET A 262 -0.36 -3.42 7.06
CA MET A 262 -0.55 -4.45 8.07
C MET A 262 -1.07 -5.74 7.43
N SER A 263 -0.67 -6.89 7.99
CA SER A 263 -1.26 -8.18 7.64
C SER A 263 -2.71 -8.28 8.16
N THR A 264 -3.51 -9.12 7.53
CA THR A 264 -4.79 -9.57 8.12
C THR A 264 -4.66 -10.86 8.93
N ALA A 265 -3.48 -11.52 8.87
CA ALA A 265 -3.24 -12.81 9.51
C ALA A 265 -2.53 -12.70 10.87
N PHE A 266 -1.32 -12.19 10.92
CA PHE A 266 -0.51 -12.08 12.14
C PHE A 266 0.53 -10.96 12.02
N PRO A 267 0.97 -10.35 13.13
CA PRO A 267 2.04 -9.37 13.11
C PRO A 267 3.42 -10.02 13.04
N GLN A 268 4.42 -9.26 12.61
CA GLN A 268 5.84 -9.58 12.71
C GLN A 268 6.55 -8.63 13.69
N PRO A 269 7.72 -9.00 14.26
CA PRO A 269 8.46 -8.13 15.15
C PRO A 269 9.06 -6.94 14.40
N ALA A 270 9.36 -5.86 15.12
CA ALA A 270 10.09 -4.73 14.56
C ALA A 270 11.47 -5.16 14.05
N PRO A 271 12.04 -4.51 13.01
CA PRO A 271 13.34 -4.85 12.46
C PRO A 271 14.42 -5.00 13.55
N GLY A 272 15.11 -6.13 13.56
CA GLY A 272 16.20 -6.41 14.50
C GLY A 272 15.79 -6.66 15.96
N SER A 273 14.49 -6.62 16.29
CA SER A 273 14.02 -6.83 17.68
C SER A 273 13.85 -8.30 18.06
N ALA A 274 14.00 -9.21 17.10
CA ALA A 274 13.92 -10.67 17.26
C ALA A 274 14.99 -11.36 16.40
N PRO A 275 15.26 -12.66 16.61
CA PRO A 275 16.22 -13.42 15.80
C PRO A 275 15.78 -13.61 14.34
N SER A 276 14.49 -13.51 14.03
CA SER A 276 13.93 -13.72 12.69
C SER A 276 12.61 -12.99 12.53
N PRO A 277 12.15 -12.78 11.27
CA PRO A 277 10.86 -12.12 10.97
C PRO A 277 9.65 -13.05 11.17
N GLY A 278 9.77 -14.09 11.97
CA GLY A 278 8.69 -15.08 12.14
C GLY A 278 7.41 -14.48 12.72
N PRO A 279 6.29 -15.24 12.66
CA PRO A 279 5.01 -14.79 13.23
C PRO A 279 5.15 -14.44 14.71
N MET A 280 4.80 -13.20 15.06
CA MET A 280 4.88 -12.72 16.44
C MET A 280 3.57 -12.99 17.17
N LYS A 281 3.68 -13.68 18.33
CA LYS A 281 2.53 -13.88 19.20
C LYS A 281 2.29 -12.63 20.06
N VAL A 282 1.08 -12.14 20.04
CA VAL A 282 0.58 -11.08 20.94
C VAL A 282 -0.55 -11.64 21.80
N PRO A 283 -0.94 -10.98 22.91
CA PRO A 283 -2.17 -11.33 23.63
C PRO A 283 -3.38 -11.36 22.69
N ALA A 284 -4.28 -12.34 22.85
CA ALA A 284 -5.39 -12.56 21.94
C ALA A 284 -6.30 -11.32 21.78
N GLU A 285 -6.49 -10.58 22.86
CA GLU A 285 -7.26 -9.33 22.89
C GLU A 285 -6.61 -8.19 22.12
N GLN A 286 -5.30 -8.26 21.89
CA GLN A 286 -4.53 -7.26 21.15
C GLN A 286 -4.36 -7.64 19.67
N LEU A 287 -4.62 -8.88 19.28
CA LEU A 287 -4.34 -9.35 17.92
C LEU A 287 -4.99 -8.43 16.86
N ARG A 288 -6.25 -8.10 17.01
CA ARG A 288 -6.97 -7.25 16.06
C ARG A 288 -6.46 -5.80 16.01
N SER A 289 -5.79 -5.32 17.03
CA SER A 289 -5.21 -3.96 17.04
C SER A 289 -3.92 -3.83 16.22
N VAL A 290 -3.28 -4.95 15.93
CA VAL A 290 -2.04 -5.04 15.14
C VAL A 290 -2.24 -5.64 13.75
N LEU A 291 -3.47 -5.98 13.41
CA LEU A 291 -3.90 -6.40 12.07
C LEU A 291 -4.72 -5.28 11.44
N GLY A 292 -4.76 -5.18 10.10
CA GLY A 292 -5.44 -4.07 9.47
C GLY A 292 -5.70 -4.17 7.98
N VAL A 293 -6.34 -3.11 7.48
CA VAL A 293 -6.56 -2.83 6.07
C VAL A 293 -6.21 -1.37 5.80
N ALA A 294 -5.87 -1.03 4.56
CA ALA A 294 -5.67 0.36 4.17
C ALA A 294 -6.73 0.80 3.16
N GLU A 295 -7.23 2.02 3.32
CA GLU A 295 -8.02 2.73 2.33
C GLU A 295 -7.13 3.73 1.61
N VAL A 296 -7.12 3.69 0.28
CA VAL A 296 -6.32 4.58 -0.55
C VAL A 296 -7.25 5.45 -1.37
N SER A 297 -7.07 6.76 -1.25
CA SER A 297 -7.90 7.76 -1.93
C SER A 297 -7.11 8.56 -2.94
N PHE A 298 -7.65 8.71 -4.13
CA PHE A 298 -7.18 9.65 -5.13
C PHE A 298 -8.16 10.81 -5.27
N VAL A 299 -7.63 12.02 -5.13
CA VAL A 299 -8.37 13.26 -5.36
C VAL A 299 -7.76 13.97 -6.56
N PRO A 300 -8.52 14.22 -7.65
CA PRO A 300 -8.02 14.91 -8.83
C PRO A 300 -7.40 16.26 -8.47
N GLY A 301 -6.20 16.52 -8.99
CA GLY A 301 -5.45 17.75 -8.69
C GLY A 301 -4.60 17.69 -7.42
N SER A 302 -4.64 16.59 -6.65
CA SER A 302 -3.65 16.33 -5.60
C SER A 302 -2.41 15.66 -6.19
N HIS A 303 -1.24 15.93 -5.60
CA HIS A 303 0.03 15.35 -6.07
C HIS A 303 0.32 13.95 -5.54
N SER A 304 -0.40 13.47 -4.52
CA SER A 304 -0.19 12.15 -3.93
C SER A 304 -1.53 11.51 -3.54
N LEU A 305 -1.54 10.18 -3.51
CA LEU A 305 -2.66 9.44 -2.95
C LEU A 305 -2.58 9.51 -1.42
N ALA A 306 -3.75 9.61 -0.79
CA ALA A 306 -3.85 9.48 0.66
C ALA A 306 -4.04 8.01 1.03
N VAL A 307 -3.21 7.49 1.94
CA VAL A 307 -3.32 6.14 2.47
C VAL A 307 -3.72 6.24 3.95
N VAL A 308 -4.80 5.58 4.33
CA VAL A 308 -5.33 5.57 5.69
C VAL A 308 -5.40 4.14 6.19
N ASP A 309 -4.55 3.81 7.15
CA ASP A 309 -4.56 2.50 7.80
C ASP A 309 -5.65 2.42 8.86
N SER A 310 -6.28 1.26 8.92
CA SER A 310 -7.31 0.97 9.92
C SER A 310 -7.06 -0.40 10.53
N SER A 311 -6.85 -0.45 11.85
CA SER A 311 -6.72 -1.74 12.55
C SER A 311 -8.04 -2.52 12.53
N LEU A 312 -7.98 -3.83 12.71
CA LEU A 312 -9.17 -4.70 12.83
C LEU A 312 -9.80 -4.67 14.22
N ALA A 313 -9.23 -3.95 15.18
CA ALA A 313 -9.89 -3.71 16.45
C ALA A 313 -11.24 -3.04 16.20
N ALA A 314 -12.25 -3.40 17.00
CA ALA A 314 -13.52 -2.69 16.98
C ALA A 314 -13.25 -1.21 17.20
N GLY A 315 -13.68 -0.36 16.26
CA GLY A 315 -13.51 1.06 16.38
C GLY A 315 -14.11 1.53 17.71
N ALA A 316 -13.43 2.48 18.35
CA ALA A 316 -14.00 3.26 19.44
C ALA A 316 -15.16 4.18 18.94
N ASP A 317 -15.73 3.88 17.80
CA ASP A 317 -16.80 4.61 17.13
C ASP A 317 -18.18 4.06 17.51
N GLY A 318 -18.28 3.73 18.76
CA GLY A 318 -19.55 3.43 19.38
C GLY A 318 -19.95 4.54 20.32
N LYS A 319 -20.32 5.72 19.79
CA LYS A 319 -21.42 6.55 20.31
C LYS A 319 -21.37 7.94 19.71
#